data_0ed182e72ee71635e7df5c20efcb4efc
#
_entry.id   0ed182e72ee71635e7df5c20efcb4efc
#
_cell.length_a   1.000
_cell.length_b   1.000
_cell.length_c   1.000
_cell.angle_alpha   90.00
_cell.angle_beta   90.00
_cell.angle_gamma   90.00
#
_symmetry.space_group_name_H-M   'P 1'
#
loop_
_entity.id
_entity.type
_entity.pdbx_description
1 polymer ?
#
loop_
_entity_poly.entity_id
_entity_poly.type
_entity_poly.pdbx_seq_one_letter_code
_entity_poly.pdbx_strand_id
1 'polypeptide(L)'
;MIWLTFFYLIFHSAMNTVAEIMQFADRSFYFDWWNSRNVIVFWKTWNLPVHRWCVRHVFKPVASNTGSKLVASLVVFFLSAFLHEYVISIPLNIFKAYGFLGMMFQVRYSQSSLAISYIYMAFKCLKIDY
;
A
#
# COMPACT_ATOMS: atom_id res chain seq x y z
N MET A 1 -3.85 -7.66 -20.27
CA MET A 1 -5.33 -7.78 -20.13
C MET A 1 -5.74 -8.47 -18.83
N ILE A 2 -5.26 -9.69 -18.51
CA ILE A 2 -5.68 -10.47 -17.30
C ILE A 2 -5.57 -9.65 -15.99
N TRP A 3 -4.46 -8.97 -15.75
CA TRP A 3 -4.28 -8.15 -14.54
C TRP A 3 -5.27 -7.01 -14.40
N LEU A 4 -5.61 -6.32 -15.49
CA LEU A 4 -6.59 -5.24 -15.47
C LEU A 4 -7.99 -5.76 -15.18
N THR A 5 -8.36 -6.91 -15.79
CA THR A 5 -9.64 -7.56 -15.53
C THR A 5 -9.75 -8.03 -14.08
N PHE A 6 -8.67 -8.63 -13.54
CA PHE A 6 -8.60 -9.07 -12.16
C PHE A 6 -8.70 -7.89 -11.18
N PHE A 7 -7.97 -6.79 -11.45
CA PHE A 7 -8.06 -5.58 -10.67
C PHE A 7 -9.50 -5.02 -10.66
N TYR A 8 -10.12 -4.91 -11.84
CA TYR A 8 -11.50 -4.43 -11.96
C TYR A 8 -12.49 -5.33 -11.19
N LEU A 9 -12.35 -6.64 -11.30
CA LEU A 9 -13.21 -7.59 -10.61
C LEU A 9 -13.14 -7.42 -9.08
N ILE A 10 -11.94 -7.32 -8.52
CA ILE A 10 -11.76 -7.21 -7.07
C ILE A 10 -12.02 -5.79 -6.57
N PHE A 11 -11.30 -4.79 -7.08
CA PHE A 11 -11.32 -3.44 -6.52
C PHE A 11 -12.53 -2.62 -6.95
N HIS A 12 -13.12 -2.92 -8.09
CA HIS A 12 -14.34 -2.23 -8.51
C HIS A 12 -15.58 -3.05 -8.18
N SER A 13 -15.75 -4.21 -8.77
CA SER A 13 -17.00 -4.98 -8.66
C SER A 13 -17.21 -5.56 -7.27
N ALA A 14 -16.27 -6.34 -6.75
CA ALA A 14 -16.44 -7.02 -5.47
C ALA A 14 -16.49 -6.03 -4.28
N MET A 15 -15.61 -5.03 -4.23
CA MET A 15 -15.64 -4.04 -3.16
C MET A 15 -16.89 -3.17 -3.19
N ASN A 16 -17.39 -2.77 -4.36
CA ASN A 16 -18.66 -2.05 -4.46
C ASN A 16 -19.87 -2.91 -4.04
N THR A 17 -19.86 -4.21 -4.37
CA THR A 17 -20.91 -5.13 -3.92
C THR A 17 -20.92 -5.26 -2.40
N VAL A 18 -19.76 -5.43 -1.78
CA VAL A 18 -19.65 -5.49 -0.31
C VAL A 18 -20.08 -4.16 0.32
N ALA A 19 -19.66 -3.04 -0.24
CA ALA A 19 -20.07 -1.71 0.23
C ALA A 19 -21.57 -1.48 0.13
N GLU A 20 -22.23 -2.00 -0.92
CA GLU A 20 -23.68 -1.93 -1.07
C GLU A 20 -24.40 -2.75 0.00
N ILE A 21 -23.97 -4.01 0.21
CA ILE A 21 -24.54 -4.89 1.24
C ILE A 21 -24.38 -4.29 2.64
N MET A 22 -23.21 -3.71 2.92
CA MET A 22 -22.89 -3.10 4.22
C MET A 22 -23.39 -1.65 4.37
N GLN A 23 -24.05 -1.09 3.35
CA GLN A 23 -24.51 0.31 3.32
C GLN A 23 -23.37 1.32 3.58
N PHE A 24 -22.17 1.04 3.05
CA PHE A 24 -21.00 1.87 3.25
C PHE A 24 -20.97 3.02 2.24
N ALA A 25 -20.92 4.26 2.71
CA ALA A 25 -21.05 5.45 1.87
C ALA A 25 -19.75 5.81 1.14
N ASP A 26 -18.56 5.64 1.77
CA ASP A 26 -17.27 5.94 1.14
C ASP A 26 -16.83 4.79 0.24
N ARG A 27 -16.98 5.00 -1.07
CA ARG A 27 -16.62 4.03 -2.12
C ARG A 27 -15.34 4.39 -2.85
N SER A 28 -14.51 5.23 -2.25
CA SER A 28 -13.20 5.61 -2.79
C SER A 28 -12.19 4.49 -2.55
N PHE A 29 -12.21 3.43 -3.36
CA PHE A 29 -11.32 2.28 -3.21
C PHE A 29 -9.98 2.47 -3.89
N TYR A 30 -9.92 3.24 -4.98
CA TYR A 30 -8.72 3.57 -5.74
C TYR A 30 -8.90 4.91 -6.48
N PHE A 31 -7.78 5.49 -6.93
CA PHE A 31 -7.76 6.63 -7.86
C PHE A 31 -7.07 6.21 -9.16
N ASP A 32 -6.76 7.17 -10.03
CA ASP A 32 -6.15 6.95 -11.37
C ASP A 32 -4.68 6.51 -11.25
N TRP A 33 -4.45 5.35 -10.63
CA TRP A 33 -3.12 4.78 -10.41
C TRP A 33 -2.39 4.45 -11.73
N TRP A 34 -3.12 4.14 -12.80
CA TRP A 34 -2.57 3.88 -14.13
C TRP A 34 -1.96 5.12 -14.80
N ASN A 35 -2.29 6.32 -14.35
CA ASN A 35 -1.74 7.60 -14.80
C ASN A 35 -0.74 8.19 -13.78
N SER A 36 -0.15 7.36 -12.95
CA SER A 36 0.77 7.81 -11.92
C SER A 36 2.11 8.27 -12.49
N ARG A 37 2.55 9.49 -12.15
CA ARG A 37 3.82 10.05 -12.59
C ARG A 37 5.04 9.40 -11.93
N ASN A 38 4.86 8.77 -10.79
CA ASN A 38 5.91 8.08 -10.05
C ASN A 38 5.35 6.95 -9.18
N VAL A 39 6.24 6.06 -8.73
CA VAL A 39 5.90 4.88 -7.93
C VAL A 39 5.22 5.24 -6.60
N ILE A 40 5.53 6.40 -6.03
CA ILE A 40 4.96 6.85 -4.76
C ILE A 40 3.47 7.21 -4.93
N VAL A 41 3.15 7.93 -6.01
CA VAL A 41 1.75 8.24 -6.34
C VAL A 41 0.99 6.95 -6.62
N PHE A 42 1.59 6.01 -7.37
CA PHE A 42 1.02 4.69 -7.61
C PHE A 42 0.63 4.00 -6.29
N TRP A 43 1.55 3.85 -5.34
CA TRP A 43 1.28 3.20 -4.04
C TRP A 43 0.23 3.89 -3.19
N LYS A 44 0.03 5.18 -3.38
CA LYS A 44 -1.02 5.94 -2.69
C LYS A 44 -2.40 5.76 -3.29
N THR A 45 -2.48 5.49 -4.59
CA THR A 45 -3.72 5.60 -5.36
C THR A 45 -4.33 4.26 -5.76
N TRP A 46 -3.53 3.18 -5.81
CA TRP A 46 -4.00 1.89 -6.31
C TRP A 46 -4.89 1.13 -5.32
N ASN A 47 -4.69 1.32 -4.01
CA ASN A 47 -5.46 0.65 -2.95
C ASN A 47 -5.61 1.56 -1.73
N LEU A 48 -6.60 2.42 -1.75
CA LEU A 48 -6.85 3.42 -0.71
C LEU A 48 -7.19 2.83 0.66
N PRO A 49 -8.05 1.80 0.78
CA PRO A 49 -8.36 1.19 2.08
C PRO A 49 -7.12 0.69 2.79
N VAL A 50 -6.28 -0.08 2.10
CA VAL A 50 -5.03 -0.60 2.67
C VAL A 50 -4.06 0.52 3.01
N HIS A 51 -3.91 1.51 2.12
CA HIS A 51 -3.03 2.65 2.37
C HIS A 51 -3.47 3.44 3.61
N ARG A 52 -4.75 3.79 3.72
CA ARG A 52 -5.32 4.50 4.89
C ARG A 52 -5.16 3.69 6.17
N TRP A 53 -5.40 2.38 6.11
CA TRP A 53 -5.23 1.47 7.24
C TRP A 53 -3.77 1.42 7.71
N CYS A 54 -2.82 1.22 6.80
CA CYS A 54 -1.39 1.21 7.12
C CYS A 54 -0.91 2.53 7.73
N VAL A 55 -1.36 3.67 7.19
CA VAL A 55 -0.99 4.98 7.74
C VAL A 55 -1.54 5.17 9.14
N ARG A 56 -2.80 4.79 9.37
CA ARG A 56 -3.49 5.02 10.66
C ARG A 56 -2.98 4.10 11.76
N HIS A 57 -2.84 2.80 11.46
CA HIS A 57 -2.62 1.77 12.48
C HIS A 57 -1.16 1.32 12.61
N VAL A 58 -0.33 1.56 11.61
CA VAL A 58 1.08 1.15 11.63
C VAL A 58 2.01 2.36 11.61
N PHE A 59 1.91 3.19 10.58
CA PHE A 59 2.85 4.29 10.38
C PHE A 59 2.78 5.34 11.50
N LYS A 60 1.58 5.87 11.81
CA LYS A 60 1.42 6.93 12.83
C LYS A 60 1.88 6.46 14.22
N PRO A 61 1.44 5.29 14.75
CA PRO A 61 1.89 4.81 16.06
C PRO A 61 3.39 4.57 16.13
N VAL A 62 3.98 3.94 15.10
CA VAL A 62 5.42 3.68 15.08
C VAL A 62 6.21 5.00 14.99
N ALA A 63 5.80 5.94 14.14
CA ALA A 63 6.45 7.23 14.01
C ALA A 63 6.37 8.06 15.31
N SER A 64 5.25 7.97 16.04
CA SER A 64 5.08 8.63 17.34
C SER A 64 5.99 8.05 18.41
N ASN A 65 6.10 6.71 18.46
CA ASN A 65 6.91 6.04 19.49
C ASN A 65 8.41 6.11 19.22
N THR A 66 8.84 6.03 17.96
CA THR A 66 10.26 6.03 17.60
C THR A 66 10.82 7.40 17.27
N GLY A 67 9.96 8.40 17.06
CA GLY A 67 10.34 9.74 16.56
C GLY A 67 10.89 9.74 15.12
N SER A 68 10.97 8.56 14.46
CA SER A 68 11.57 8.40 13.15
C SER A 68 10.55 7.92 12.09
N LYS A 69 10.30 8.78 11.10
CA LYS A 69 9.44 8.44 9.97
C LYS A 69 10.05 7.36 9.07
N LEU A 70 11.40 7.29 9.03
CA LEU A 70 12.09 6.26 8.27
C LEU A 70 11.85 4.88 8.86
N VAL A 71 11.96 4.73 10.18
CA VAL A 71 11.66 3.46 10.87
C VAL A 71 10.20 3.07 10.66
N ALA A 72 9.27 4.03 10.78
CA ALA A 72 7.86 3.77 10.55
C ALA A 72 7.58 3.27 9.11
N SER A 73 8.23 3.87 8.10
CA SER A 73 8.14 3.41 6.72
C SER A 73 8.69 2.00 6.54
N LEU A 74 9.85 1.69 7.11
CA LEU A 74 10.44 0.35 7.05
C LEU A 74 9.52 -0.70 7.67
N VAL A 75 8.90 -0.41 8.81
CA VAL A 75 7.96 -1.32 9.46
C VAL A 75 6.73 -1.57 8.58
N VAL A 76 6.17 -0.53 7.94
CA VAL A 76 5.03 -0.68 7.02
C VAL A 76 5.42 -1.57 5.83
N PHE A 77 6.57 -1.33 5.22
CA PHE A 77 7.04 -2.14 4.09
C PHE A 77 7.34 -3.59 4.48
N PHE A 78 7.94 -3.80 5.64
CA PHE A 78 8.21 -5.14 6.18
C PHE A 78 6.90 -5.91 6.41
N LEU A 79 5.93 -5.29 7.08
CA LEU A 79 4.61 -5.87 7.29
C LEU A 79 3.92 -6.20 5.95
N SER A 80 3.98 -5.27 5.00
CA SER A 80 3.42 -5.46 3.66
C SER A 80 4.10 -6.64 2.94
N ALA A 81 5.43 -6.72 2.99
CA ALA A 81 6.18 -7.82 2.39
C ALA A 81 5.78 -9.18 2.98
N PHE A 82 5.63 -9.25 4.29
CA PHE A 82 5.19 -10.45 5.00
C PHE A 82 3.79 -10.89 4.56
N LEU A 83 2.84 -9.95 4.52
CA LEU A 83 1.46 -10.24 4.10
C LEU A 83 1.38 -10.67 2.63
N HIS A 84 2.15 -10.06 1.75
CA HIS A 84 2.21 -10.47 0.34
C HIS A 84 2.76 -11.89 0.18
N GLU A 85 3.83 -12.23 0.90
CA GLU A 85 4.36 -13.60 0.87
C GLU A 85 3.31 -14.60 1.38
N TYR A 86 2.65 -14.28 2.49
CA TYR A 86 1.58 -15.13 3.05
C TYR A 86 0.46 -15.40 2.04
N VAL A 87 -0.06 -14.34 1.40
CA VAL A 87 -1.17 -14.43 0.43
C VAL A 87 -0.77 -15.19 -0.85
N ILE A 88 0.51 -15.11 -1.26
CA ILE A 88 1.00 -15.81 -2.47
C ILE A 88 1.38 -17.26 -2.15
N SER A 89 2.07 -17.49 -1.03
CA SER A 89 2.64 -18.81 -0.70
C SER A 89 1.58 -19.86 -0.39
N ILE A 90 0.50 -19.47 0.29
CA ILE A 90 -0.53 -20.43 0.69
C ILE A 90 -1.29 -21.00 -0.51
N PRO A 91 -1.89 -20.20 -1.42
CA PRO A 91 -2.63 -20.72 -2.56
C PRO A 91 -1.76 -21.49 -3.55
N LEU A 92 -0.50 -21.10 -3.71
CA LEU A 92 0.43 -21.72 -4.65
C LEU A 92 1.21 -22.89 -4.03
N ASN A 93 1.12 -23.09 -2.72
CA ASN A 93 1.93 -24.05 -1.97
C ASN A 93 3.44 -23.95 -2.26
N ILE A 94 3.93 -22.71 -2.42
CA ILE A 94 5.32 -22.40 -2.77
C ILE A 94 5.92 -21.47 -1.72
N PHE A 95 6.74 -22.03 -0.82
CA PHE A 95 7.43 -21.27 0.22
C PHE A 95 8.86 -20.88 -0.23
N LYS A 96 8.98 -19.94 -1.16
CA LYS A 96 10.29 -19.48 -1.70
C LYS A 96 10.63 -18.03 -1.41
N ALA A 97 9.83 -17.34 -0.61
CA ALA A 97 10.01 -15.94 -0.21
C ALA A 97 10.17 -14.94 -1.39
N TYR A 98 9.66 -15.27 -2.57
CA TYR A 98 9.78 -14.40 -3.75
C TYR A 98 9.00 -13.09 -3.61
N GLY A 99 7.80 -13.14 -3.03
CA GLY A 99 6.99 -11.96 -2.79
C GLY A 99 7.66 -11.03 -1.77
N PHE A 100 8.16 -11.61 -0.69
CA PHE A 100 8.89 -10.88 0.35
C PHE A 100 10.14 -10.20 -0.19
N LEU A 101 10.99 -10.94 -0.90
CA LEU A 101 12.23 -10.40 -1.49
C LEU A 101 11.94 -9.31 -2.52
N GLY A 102 10.92 -9.48 -3.37
CA GLY A 102 10.51 -8.46 -4.35
C GLY A 102 10.08 -7.16 -3.68
N MET A 103 9.29 -7.23 -2.61
CA MET A 103 8.87 -6.05 -1.86
C MET A 103 10.04 -5.39 -1.13
N MET A 104 10.94 -6.15 -0.52
CA MET A 104 12.13 -5.60 0.15
C MET A 104 13.11 -4.97 -0.83
N PHE A 105 13.22 -5.49 -2.06
CA PHE A 105 14.03 -4.89 -3.11
C PHE A 105 13.49 -3.52 -3.54
N GLN A 106 12.17 -3.37 -3.62
CA GLN A 106 11.54 -2.07 -3.90
C GLN A 106 11.85 -1.02 -2.82
N VAL A 107 11.92 -1.42 -1.55
CA VAL A 107 12.34 -0.53 -0.46
C VAL A 107 13.75 0.02 -0.70
N ARG A 108 14.68 -0.85 -1.08
CA ARG A 108 16.07 -0.46 -1.34
C ARG A 108 16.19 0.46 -2.55
N TYR A 109 15.43 0.22 -3.60
CA TYR A 109 15.35 1.11 -4.77
C TYR A 109 14.70 2.45 -4.42
N SER A 110 13.67 2.46 -3.59
CA SER A 110 13.00 3.66 -3.10
C SER A 110 13.84 4.48 -2.11
N GLN A 111 14.81 3.88 -1.44
CA GLN A 111 15.72 4.53 -0.48
C GLN A 111 16.93 5.21 -1.12
N SER A 112 17.18 5.03 -2.43
CA SER A 112 18.15 5.85 -3.10
C SER A 112 17.74 7.34 -2.97
N SER A 113 18.69 8.18 -2.65
CA SER A 113 18.66 9.57 -2.13
C SER A 113 17.50 10.51 -2.54
N LEU A 114 16.91 10.30 -3.71
CA LEU A 114 15.76 11.09 -4.21
C LEU A 114 14.41 10.57 -3.69
N ALA A 115 14.27 9.27 -3.47
CA ALA A 115 13.01 8.66 -3.06
C ALA A 115 12.66 8.94 -1.59
N ILE A 116 13.65 9.07 -0.69
CA ILE A 116 13.42 9.43 0.72
C ILE A 116 12.81 10.81 0.83
N SER A 117 13.29 11.78 0.04
CA SER A 117 12.74 13.13 0.00
C SER A 117 11.29 13.13 -0.51
N TYR A 118 10.98 12.31 -1.52
CA TYR A 118 9.63 12.19 -2.07
C TYR A 118 8.68 11.41 -1.15
N ILE A 119 9.13 10.37 -0.46
CA ILE A 119 8.34 9.69 0.58
C ILE A 119 8.03 10.65 1.72
N TYR A 120 8.99 11.44 2.14
CA TYR A 120 8.81 12.48 3.14
C TYR A 120 7.78 13.54 2.70
N MET A 121 7.90 14.07 1.46
CA MET A 121 6.90 14.99 0.91
C MET A 121 5.53 14.34 0.75
N ALA A 122 5.50 13.08 0.33
CA ALA A 122 4.26 12.34 0.16
C ALA A 122 3.50 12.16 1.47
N PHE A 123 4.19 11.94 2.59
CA PHE A 123 3.58 11.90 3.92
C PHE A 123 3.33 13.30 4.52
N LYS A 124 4.09 14.32 4.09
CA LYS A 124 3.88 15.71 4.50
C LYS A 124 2.63 16.34 3.83
N CYS A 125 2.34 15.97 2.57
CA CYS A 125 1.09 16.36 1.90
C CYS A 125 -0.15 15.63 2.42
N LEU A 126 0.00 14.60 3.27
CA LEU A 126 -1.07 14.00 4.05
C LEU A 126 -1.34 14.77 5.36
N LYS A 127 -1.16 16.09 5.37
CA LYS A 127 -1.92 16.96 6.25
C LYS A 127 -3.35 17.01 5.70
N ILE A 128 -4.04 15.90 5.77
CA ILE A 128 -5.49 15.90 5.79
C ILE A 128 -5.79 16.16 7.26
N ASP A 129 -5.99 17.43 7.54
CA ASP A 129 -6.66 17.86 8.76
C ASP A 129 -8.03 17.16 8.75
N TYR A 130 -8.22 16.25 9.70
CA TYR A 130 -9.52 15.80 10.14
C TYR A 130 -9.98 16.70 11.25
#